data_588bd0e3ad6c978b26ee9f3c9d8573b1
#
_entry.id   588bd0e3ad6c978b26ee9f3c9d8573b1
#
_cell.length_a   1.000
_cell.length_b   1.000
_cell.length_c   1.000
_cell.angle_alpha   90.00
_cell.angle_beta   90.00
_cell.angle_gamma   90.00
#
_symmetry.space_group_name_H-M   'P 1'
#
loop_
_entity.id
_entity.type
_entity.pdbx_description
1 polymer ?
#
loop_
_entity_poly.entity_id
_entity_poly.type
_entity_poly.pdbx_seq_one_letter_code
_entity_poly.pdbx_strand_id
1 'polypeptide(L)'
;MCYNTCNYWGGIMEFKNRKHFDTYLNGLEFLGQGSQGTCYLSKKNNLVVKVFNDYFDNEETGYTEEFLLRFSNIKNNTFIWPNNTIKIENTIVGYTMPYKRAKNLCNINPLSINLDSLERAALNAEKDIKLVTDNSVKLYDAIYNILYTNGKLYIIDTLEYRIRKVSYEENRMMMDEELMLFLVDSYFDDFVNNDKLLKEMYRKSEVRGVDFLKTFRNKLSEYVGKDITKLNEAKCLIKKSSRYKYMRGFY
;
A
#
# COMPACT_ATOMS: atom_id res chain seq x y z
N MET A 1 5.30 -15.90 37.10
CA MET A 1 6.27 -15.10 36.33
C MET A 1 6.72 -15.96 35.15
N CYS A 2 6.08 -15.84 34.00
CA CYS A 2 6.50 -16.55 32.80
C CYS A 2 7.27 -15.57 31.93
N TYR A 3 8.56 -15.78 31.80
CA TYR A 3 9.43 -14.99 30.95
C TYR A 3 9.13 -15.34 29.48
N ASN A 4 8.56 -14.39 28.75
CA ASN A 4 8.49 -14.43 27.30
C ASN A 4 9.92 -14.28 26.75
N THR A 5 10.62 -15.37 26.55
CA THR A 5 11.89 -15.40 25.83
C THR A 5 11.60 -15.46 24.34
N CYS A 6 11.24 -14.30 23.77
CA CYS A 6 11.40 -14.06 22.35
C CYS A 6 12.86 -13.63 22.15
N ASN A 7 13.70 -14.48 21.60
CA ASN A 7 15.08 -14.15 21.34
C ASN A 7 15.15 -13.35 20.03
N TYR A 8 15.42 -12.04 20.16
CA TYR A 8 15.77 -11.19 19.02
C TYR A 8 17.25 -11.37 18.70
N TRP A 9 17.58 -12.19 17.72
CA TRP A 9 18.91 -12.30 17.16
C TRP A 9 18.86 -11.92 15.68
N GLY A 10 19.50 -10.80 15.32
CA GLY A 10 19.94 -10.51 13.95
C GLY A 10 18.96 -10.81 12.81
N GLY A 11 17.68 -10.40 12.89
CA GLY A 11 16.73 -10.54 11.78
C GLY A 11 15.75 -11.71 11.88
N ILE A 12 15.78 -12.52 12.95
CA ILE A 12 14.88 -13.66 13.15
C ILE A 12 14.10 -13.50 14.44
N MET A 13 12.78 -13.78 14.40
CA MET A 13 11.92 -13.94 15.57
C MET A 13 11.57 -15.40 15.69
N GLU A 14 12.12 -16.11 16.69
CA GLU A 14 12.00 -17.54 16.83
C GLU A 14 11.14 -17.94 18.05
N PHE A 15 10.27 -18.91 17.83
CA PHE A 15 9.40 -19.50 18.84
C PHE A 15 9.66 -21.00 18.97
N LYS A 16 9.68 -21.45 20.22
CA LYS A 16 9.97 -22.86 20.56
C LYS A 16 8.94 -23.85 19.99
N ASN A 17 7.68 -23.43 19.90
CA ASN A 17 6.58 -24.26 19.39
C ASN A 17 5.34 -23.38 19.08
N ARG A 18 4.33 -23.99 18.46
CA ARG A 18 3.07 -23.34 18.07
C ARG A 18 2.35 -22.70 19.27
N LYS A 19 2.23 -23.39 20.39
CA LYS A 19 1.54 -22.89 21.59
C LYS A 19 2.18 -21.58 22.10
N HIS A 20 3.50 -21.50 22.03
CA HIS A 20 4.24 -20.30 22.45
C HIS A 20 3.98 -19.13 21.49
N PHE A 21 3.94 -19.41 20.20
CA PHE A 21 3.60 -18.39 19.18
C PHE A 21 2.15 -17.93 19.29
N ASP A 22 1.18 -18.84 19.45
CA ASP A 22 -0.23 -18.50 19.66
C ASP A 22 -0.43 -17.60 20.89
N THR A 23 0.29 -17.89 21.99
CA THR A 23 0.28 -17.06 23.18
C THR A 23 0.81 -15.64 22.90
N TYR A 24 1.85 -15.53 22.06
CA TYR A 24 2.37 -14.24 21.61
C TYR A 24 1.34 -13.50 20.73
N LEU A 25 0.75 -14.14 19.76
CA LEU A 25 -0.26 -13.56 18.86
C LEU A 25 -1.48 -13.04 19.63
N ASN A 26 -1.96 -13.78 20.65
CA ASN A 26 -3.07 -13.36 21.50
C ASN A 26 -2.82 -12.05 22.26
N GLY A 27 -1.56 -11.66 22.42
CA GLY A 27 -1.16 -10.37 23.02
C GLY A 27 -1.09 -9.20 22.02
N LEU A 28 -1.33 -9.44 20.74
CA LEU A 28 -1.24 -8.44 19.68
C LEU A 28 -2.63 -7.93 19.26
N GLU A 29 -2.66 -6.73 18.70
CA GLU A 29 -3.89 -6.16 18.12
C GLU A 29 -4.08 -6.67 16.70
N PHE A 30 -5.25 -7.23 16.38
CA PHE A 30 -5.60 -7.62 15.02
C PHE A 30 -5.74 -6.37 14.12
N LEU A 31 -5.07 -6.37 12.96
CA LEU A 31 -5.16 -5.30 11.97
C LEU A 31 -6.02 -5.66 10.77
N GLY A 32 -6.00 -6.91 10.33
CA GLY A 32 -6.73 -7.37 9.16
C GLY A 32 -6.20 -8.70 8.65
N GLN A 33 -6.99 -9.31 7.75
CA GLN A 33 -6.66 -10.57 7.09
C GLN A 33 -6.79 -10.40 5.58
N GLY A 34 -5.85 -10.94 4.83
CA GLY A 34 -5.85 -10.98 3.38
C GLY A 34 -5.74 -12.41 2.84
N SER A 35 -5.62 -12.52 1.52
CA SER A 35 -5.48 -13.83 0.84
C SER A 35 -4.21 -14.59 1.24
N GLN A 36 -3.14 -13.90 1.58
CA GLN A 36 -1.84 -14.50 1.90
C GLN A 36 -1.59 -14.68 3.39
N GLY A 37 -2.31 -13.96 4.27
CA GLY A 37 -2.05 -14.03 5.70
C GLY A 37 -2.80 -13.01 6.53
N THR A 38 -2.61 -13.13 7.83
CA THR A 38 -3.22 -12.28 8.85
C THR A 38 -2.19 -11.34 9.47
N CYS A 39 -2.56 -10.07 9.63
CA CYS A 39 -1.70 -9.02 10.16
C CYS A 39 -2.10 -8.63 11.57
N TYR A 40 -1.11 -8.50 12.45
CA TYR A 40 -1.26 -8.08 13.84
C TYR A 40 -0.29 -6.92 14.14
N LEU A 41 -0.67 -6.02 15.04
CA LEU A 41 0.16 -4.92 15.52
C LEU A 41 0.82 -5.25 16.86
N SER A 42 2.14 -5.29 16.86
CA SER A 42 2.94 -5.24 18.09
C SER A 42 3.19 -3.77 18.46
N LYS A 43 2.31 -3.20 19.32
CA LYS A 43 2.44 -1.79 19.75
C LYS A 43 3.77 -1.51 20.44
N LYS A 44 4.23 -2.45 21.26
CA LYS A 44 5.50 -2.33 22.00
C LYS A 44 6.70 -2.14 21.09
N ASN A 45 6.71 -2.85 19.96
CA ASN A 45 7.84 -2.87 19.03
C ASN A 45 7.60 -1.97 17.80
N ASN A 46 6.40 -1.40 17.64
CA ASN A 46 5.97 -0.63 16.47
C ASN A 46 6.16 -1.41 15.15
N LEU A 47 5.77 -2.69 15.18
CA LEU A 47 5.90 -3.63 14.06
C LEU A 47 4.55 -4.24 13.71
N VAL A 48 4.36 -4.52 12.43
CA VAL A 48 3.33 -5.44 11.96
C VAL A 48 3.92 -6.86 11.94
N VAL A 49 3.18 -7.80 12.46
CA VAL A 49 3.43 -9.24 12.40
C VAL A 49 2.47 -9.81 11.37
N LYS A 50 2.94 -10.25 10.20
CA LYS A 50 2.13 -10.93 9.18
C LYS A 50 2.39 -12.43 9.29
N VAL A 51 1.33 -13.19 9.57
CA VAL A 51 1.34 -14.65 9.69
C VAL A 51 0.70 -15.23 8.45
N PHE A 52 1.35 -16.16 7.79
CA PHE A 52 0.81 -16.79 6.58
C PHE A 52 -0.43 -17.63 6.89
N ASN A 53 -1.39 -17.69 5.94
CA ASN A 53 -2.59 -18.51 6.10
C ASN A 53 -2.24 -20.00 6.25
N ASP A 54 -1.22 -20.49 5.54
CA ASP A 54 -0.73 -21.88 5.61
C ASP A 54 -0.41 -22.32 7.06
N TYR A 55 0.07 -21.37 7.90
CA TYR A 55 0.26 -21.64 9.32
C TYR A 55 -1.04 -22.05 10.03
N PHE A 56 -2.14 -21.40 9.72
CA PHE A 56 -3.44 -21.72 10.31
C PHE A 56 -4.02 -23.01 9.75
N ASP A 57 -3.70 -23.32 8.49
CA ASP A 57 -4.12 -24.55 7.80
C ASP A 57 -3.20 -25.76 8.10
N ASN A 58 -2.17 -25.56 8.94
CA ASN A 58 -1.15 -26.55 9.30
C ASN A 58 -0.30 -27.04 8.11
N GLU A 59 -0.09 -26.19 7.12
CA GLU A 59 0.73 -26.47 5.95
C GLU A 59 2.14 -25.85 6.07
N GLU A 60 3.09 -26.39 5.31
CA GLU A 60 4.41 -25.78 5.15
C GLU A 60 4.30 -24.59 4.19
N THR A 61 4.85 -23.43 4.58
CA THR A 61 4.70 -22.21 3.80
C THR A 61 5.58 -22.15 2.54
N GLY A 62 6.63 -22.99 2.47
CA GLY A 62 7.59 -22.97 1.37
C GLY A 62 8.46 -21.70 1.25
N TYR A 63 8.27 -20.70 2.10
CA TYR A 63 9.05 -19.46 2.08
C TYR A 63 10.43 -19.66 2.71
N THR A 64 11.45 -19.05 2.08
CA THR A 64 12.80 -18.95 2.64
C THR A 64 13.06 -17.54 3.19
N GLU A 65 14.02 -17.45 4.14
CA GLU A 65 14.44 -16.16 4.69
C GLU A 65 15.04 -15.25 3.61
N GLU A 66 15.87 -15.81 2.73
CA GLU A 66 16.46 -15.11 1.60
C GLU A 66 15.39 -14.50 0.70
N PHE A 67 14.34 -15.26 0.38
CA PHE A 67 13.23 -14.78 -0.42
C PHE A 67 12.49 -13.63 0.27
N LEU A 68 12.15 -13.77 1.56
CA LEU A 68 11.38 -12.75 2.29
C LEU A 68 12.17 -11.46 2.47
N LEU A 69 13.47 -11.54 2.74
CA LEU A 69 14.30 -10.38 3.05
C LEU A 69 15.07 -9.80 1.85
N ARG A 70 14.86 -10.34 0.62
CA ARG A 70 15.62 -9.99 -0.59
C ARG A 70 15.70 -8.49 -0.93
N PHE A 71 14.75 -7.69 -0.47
CA PHE A 71 14.71 -6.24 -0.70
C PHE A 71 15.01 -5.39 0.54
N SER A 72 15.23 -6.01 1.69
CA SER A 72 15.43 -5.31 2.98
C SER A 72 16.59 -4.30 2.97
N ASN A 73 17.58 -4.50 2.12
CA ASN A 73 18.75 -3.61 1.96
C ASN A 73 18.46 -2.37 1.10
N ILE A 74 17.34 -2.32 0.36
CA ILE A 74 16.98 -1.17 -0.47
C ILE A 74 16.33 -0.12 0.43
N LYS A 75 17.13 0.86 0.87
CA LYS A 75 16.68 1.94 1.77
C LYS A 75 15.81 2.93 1.00
N ASN A 76 14.56 3.06 1.41
CA ASN A 76 13.55 3.94 0.81
C ASN A 76 12.54 4.39 1.86
N ASN A 77 11.62 5.29 1.52
CA ASN A 77 10.59 5.80 2.43
C ASN A 77 9.17 5.31 2.11
N THR A 78 8.98 4.76 0.93
CA THR A 78 7.66 4.40 0.39
C THR A 78 7.35 2.90 0.54
N PHE A 79 8.28 2.02 0.20
CA PHE A 79 8.06 0.58 0.24
C PHE A 79 8.32 0.03 1.63
N ILE A 80 7.37 -0.74 2.16
CA ILE A 80 7.48 -1.37 3.47
C ILE A 80 7.91 -2.82 3.29
N TRP A 81 9.21 -3.04 3.34
CA TRP A 81 9.80 -4.37 3.20
C TRP A 81 9.66 -5.21 4.47
N PRO A 82 9.54 -6.54 4.34
CA PRO A 82 9.84 -7.45 5.43
C PRO A 82 11.22 -7.16 6.02
N ASN A 83 11.34 -7.14 7.34
CA ASN A 83 12.60 -6.85 8.02
C ASN A 83 13.12 -7.99 8.90
N ASN A 84 12.25 -8.90 9.33
CA ASN A 84 12.63 -10.12 10.04
C ASN A 84 11.69 -11.26 9.65
N THR A 85 12.18 -12.49 9.69
CA THR A 85 11.35 -13.69 9.57
C THR A 85 10.85 -14.14 10.94
N ILE A 86 9.71 -14.85 10.94
CA ILE A 86 9.14 -15.48 12.12
C ILE A 86 9.22 -16.98 11.91
N LYS A 87 9.89 -17.67 12.86
CA LYS A 87 10.08 -19.13 12.81
C LYS A 87 9.46 -19.81 14.02
N ILE A 88 8.90 -20.97 13.78
CA ILE A 88 8.55 -21.94 14.82
C ILE A 88 9.41 -23.18 14.51
N GLU A 89 10.34 -23.48 15.42
CA GLU A 89 11.38 -24.47 15.16
C GLU A 89 12.16 -24.10 13.88
N ASN A 90 12.07 -24.88 12.82
CA ASN A 90 12.74 -24.61 11.55
C ASN A 90 11.80 -24.07 10.45
N THR A 91 10.51 -23.93 10.74
CA THR A 91 9.50 -23.52 9.76
C THR A 91 9.26 -22.00 9.83
N ILE A 92 9.36 -21.33 8.70
CA ILE A 92 8.99 -19.92 8.59
C ILE A 92 7.45 -19.84 8.50
N VAL A 93 6.84 -19.14 9.45
CA VAL A 93 5.37 -19.00 9.55
C VAL A 93 4.89 -17.58 9.26
N GLY A 94 5.81 -16.66 9.05
CA GLY A 94 5.48 -15.27 8.79
C GLY A 94 6.70 -14.36 8.76
N TYR A 95 6.43 -13.06 8.80
CA TYR A 95 7.47 -12.03 8.87
C TYR A 95 6.98 -10.80 9.64
N THR A 96 7.93 -9.95 10.03
CA THR A 96 7.61 -8.63 10.56
C THR A 96 7.97 -7.55 9.55
N MET A 97 7.31 -6.40 9.67
CA MET A 97 7.62 -5.18 8.92
C MET A 97 7.32 -3.94 9.76
N PRO A 98 7.93 -2.78 9.45
CA PRO A 98 7.66 -1.53 10.19
C PRO A 98 6.18 -1.15 10.12
N TYR A 99 5.57 -0.85 11.27
CA TYR A 99 4.22 -0.29 11.30
C TYR A 99 4.21 1.17 10.84
N LYS A 100 3.26 1.52 10.01
CA LYS A 100 3.00 2.92 9.60
C LYS A 100 1.59 3.31 10.00
N ARG A 101 1.47 4.36 10.80
CA ARG A 101 0.16 4.92 11.18
C ARG A 101 -0.44 5.65 9.97
N ALA A 102 -0.98 4.88 9.05
CA ALA A 102 -1.58 5.34 7.81
C ALA A 102 -2.84 4.52 7.51
N LYS A 103 -3.71 5.04 6.66
CA LYS A 103 -4.93 4.34 6.21
C LYS A 103 -4.74 3.88 4.77
N ASN A 104 -5.31 2.73 4.43
CA ASN A 104 -5.38 2.31 3.04
C ASN A 104 -6.10 3.39 2.22
N LEU A 105 -5.56 3.73 1.06
CA LEU A 105 -6.08 4.79 0.20
C LEU A 105 -7.55 4.52 -0.18
N CYS A 106 -7.91 3.26 -0.42
CA CYS A 106 -9.28 2.84 -0.69
C CYS A 106 -10.28 3.14 0.45
N ASN A 107 -9.78 3.27 1.70
CA ASN A 107 -10.58 3.57 2.88
C ASN A 107 -10.60 5.08 3.23
N ILE A 108 -10.01 5.91 2.39
CA ILE A 108 -10.01 7.37 2.55
C ILE A 108 -11.07 7.96 1.63
N ASN A 109 -11.87 8.89 2.16
CA ASN A 109 -12.77 9.67 1.32
C ASN A 109 -11.96 10.68 0.48
N PRO A 110 -11.89 10.54 -0.85
CA PRO A 110 -11.11 11.44 -1.70
C PRO A 110 -11.53 12.90 -1.59
N LEU A 111 -12.80 13.17 -1.25
CA LEU A 111 -13.33 14.53 -1.10
C LEU A 111 -12.64 15.32 0.02
N SER A 112 -12.08 14.65 1.02
CA SER A 112 -11.47 15.27 2.21
C SER A 112 -9.97 15.46 2.11
N ILE A 113 -9.33 14.84 1.12
CA ILE A 113 -7.87 14.87 1.01
C ILE A 113 -7.38 16.24 0.54
N ASN A 114 -6.24 16.69 1.07
CA ASN A 114 -5.55 17.88 0.59
C ASN A 114 -4.73 17.51 -0.66
N LEU A 115 -5.04 18.14 -1.80
CA LEU A 115 -4.46 17.83 -3.11
C LEU A 115 -2.97 18.16 -3.19
N ASP A 116 -2.51 19.25 -2.54
CA ASP A 116 -1.07 19.58 -2.50
C ASP A 116 -0.27 18.54 -1.71
N SER A 117 -0.89 18.04 -0.64
CA SER A 117 -0.26 16.99 0.18
C SER A 117 -0.23 15.64 -0.55
N LEU A 118 -1.27 15.33 -1.33
CA LEU A 118 -1.33 14.12 -2.15
C LEU A 118 -0.30 14.19 -3.29
N GLU A 119 -0.21 15.34 -3.98
CA GLU A 119 0.78 15.56 -5.04
C GLU A 119 2.21 15.36 -4.52
N ARG A 120 2.55 16.01 -3.39
CA ARG A 120 3.88 15.82 -2.76
C ARG A 120 4.16 14.37 -2.38
N ALA A 121 3.14 13.68 -1.88
CA ALA A 121 3.27 12.26 -1.52
C ALA A 121 3.57 11.40 -2.75
N ALA A 122 2.84 11.61 -3.86
CA ALA A 122 3.04 10.91 -5.12
C ALA A 122 4.42 11.20 -5.72
N LEU A 123 4.85 12.48 -5.76
CA LEU A 123 6.19 12.86 -6.24
C LEU A 123 7.33 12.24 -5.43
N ASN A 124 7.15 12.06 -4.12
CA ASN A 124 8.16 11.39 -3.30
C ASN A 124 8.14 9.87 -3.53
N ALA A 125 6.96 9.27 -3.70
CA ALA A 125 6.85 7.84 -4.04
C ALA A 125 7.49 7.53 -5.40
N GLU A 126 7.34 8.40 -6.41
CA GLU A 126 8.01 8.25 -7.70
C GLU A 126 9.55 8.20 -7.60
N LYS A 127 10.15 8.96 -6.68
CA LYS A 127 11.60 8.90 -6.44
C LYS A 127 12.02 7.51 -5.94
N ASP A 128 11.22 6.95 -5.02
CA ASP A 128 11.48 5.62 -4.48
C ASP A 128 11.16 4.52 -5.51
N ILE A 129 10.15 4.71 -6.37
CA ILE A 129 9.89 3.81 -7.51
C ILE A 129 11.09 3.79 -8.45
N LYS A 130 11.67 4.96 -8.76
CA LYS A 130 12.89 5.02 -9.56
C LYS A 130 14.04 4.27 -8.88
N LEU A 131 14.24 4.50 -7.59
CA LEU A 131 15.28 3.83 -6.81
C LEU A 131 15.14 2.29 -6.86
N VAL A 132 13.94 1.76 -6.63
CA VAL A 132 13.72 0.30 -6.64
C VAL A 132 13.83 -0.27 -8.05
N THR A 133 13.43 0.50 -9.08
CA THR A 133 13.62 0.13 -10.49
C THR A 133 15.10 0.04 -10.84
N ASP A 134 15.91 1.02 -10.42
CA ASP A 134 17.37 1.05 -10.62
C ASP A 134 18.05 -0.15 -9.92
N ASN A 135 17.42 -0.70 -8.85
CA ASN A 135 17.82 -1.95 -8.18
C ASN A 135 17.22 -3.21 -8.82
N SER A 136 16.68 -3.10 -10.04
CA SER A 136 16.09 -4.22 -10.79
C SER A 136 14.91 -4.89 -10.06
N VAL A 137 14.11 -4.14 -9.29
CA VAL A 137 12.89 -4.65 -8.69
C VAL A 137 11.72 -4.35 -9.61
N LYS A 138 11.01 -5.39 -10.06
CA LYS A 138 9.72 -5.25 -10.73
C LYS A 138 8.61 -5.25 -9.68
N LEU A 139 7.77 -4.22 -9.73
CA LEU A 139 6.60 -4.06 -8.89
C LEU A 139 5.42 -4.88 -9.46
N TYR A 140 4.58 -5.38 -8.58
CA TYR A 140 3.35 -6.08 -8.90
C TYR A 140 2.27 -5.66 -7.90
N ASP A 141 1.03 -5.63 -8.35
CA ASP A 141 -0.16 -5.48 -7.51
C ASP A 141 -0.10 -4.38 -6.45
N ALA A 142 0.19 -3.15 -6.89
CA ALA A 142 0.14 -1.99 -5.99
C ALA A 142 -1.31 -1.53 -5.71
N ILE A 143 -2.29 -1.96 -6.53
CA ILE A 143 -3.70 -1.64 -6.36
C ILE A 143 -4.17 -2.19 -5.01
N TYR A 144 -4.88 -1.37 -4.22
CA TYR A 144 -5.33 -1.62 -2.85
C TYR A 144 -4.23 -1.77 -1.79
N ASN A 145 -2.95 -1.72 -2.16
CA ASN A 145 -1.81 -1.87 -1.25
C ASN A 145 -1.11 -0.55 -0.92
N ILE A 146 -1.73 0.58 -1.26
CA ILE A 146 -1.21 1.92 -0.95
C ILE A 146 -1.85 2.46 0.33
N LEU A 147 -1.01 2.80 1.30
CA LEU A 147 -1.42 3.52 2.50
C LEU A 147 -1.05 5.01 2.36
N TYR A 148 -1.89 5.88 2.89
CA TYR A 148 -1.67 7.33 2.91
C TYR A 148 -1.79 7.94 4.31
N THR A 149 -0.92 8.87 4.60
CA THR A 149 -1.01 9.77 5.75
C THR A 149 -0.31 11.09 5.45
N ASN A 150 -0.97 12.21 5.65
CA ASN A 150 -0.43 13.59 5.64
C ASN A 150 0.78 13.82 4.71
N GLY A 151 0.62 13.60 3.41
CA GLY A 151 1.66 13.85 2.41
C GLY A 151 2.73 12.76 2.28
N LYS A 152 2.43 11.54 2.75
CA LYS A 152 3.26 10.34 2.55
C LYS A 152 2.41 9.19 2.01
N LEU A 153 2.96 8.48 1.04
CA LEU A 153 2.44 7.19 0.57
C LEU A 153 3.36 6.07 1.06
N TYR A 154 2.76 4.94 1.42
CA TYR A 154 3.47 3.71 1.72
C TYR A 154 2.86 2.58 0.91
N ILE A 155 3.69 1.72 0.37
CA ILE A 155 3.28 0.55 -0.39
C ILE A 155 3.62 -0.68 0.45
N ILE A 156 2.60 -1.49 0.70
CA ILE A 156 2.67 -2.73 1.48
C ILE A 156 2.42 -3.95 0.58
N ASP A 157 2.53 -5.14 1.16
CA ASP A 157 2.30 -6.43 0.47
C ASP A 157 3.20 -6.66 -0.74
N THR A 158 4.50 -6.60 -0.48
CA THR A 158 5.56 -6.59 -1.50
C THR A 158 6.11 -7.98 -1.83
N LEU A 159 5.45 -9.07 -1.41
CA LEU A 159 5.95 -10.44 -1.61
C LEU A 159 5.98 -10.88 -3.07
N GLU A 160 5.03 -10.38 -3.88
CA GLU A 160 4.96 -10.70 -5.30
C GLU A 160 6.02 -10.00 -6.16
N TYR A 161 6.75 -9.01 -5.60
CA TYR A 161 7.77 -8.27 -6.32
C TYR A 161 8.94 -9.18 -6.68
N ARG A 162 9.54 -8.96 -7.85
CA ARG A 162 10.57 -9.84 -8.40
C ARG A 162 11.82 -9.09 -8.78
N ILE A 163 12.96 -9.76 -8.71
CA ILE A 163 14.22 -9.26 -9.25
C ILE A 163 14.15 -9.42 -10.78
N ARG A 164 13.88 -8.31 -11.48
CA ARG A 164 13.78 -8.27 -12.94
C ARG A 164 14.02 -6.83 -13.43
N LYS A 165 14.78 -6.68 -14.49
CA LYS A 165 14.94 -5.39 -15.17
C LYS A 165 13.62 -5.00 -15.86
N VAL A 166 13.18 -3.79 -15.58
CA VAL A 166 11.98 -3.17 -16.17
C VAL A 166 12.24 -1.69 -16.37
N SER A 167 11.41 -1.00 -17.15
CA SER A 167 11.48 0.45 -17.26
C SER A 167 10.90 1.12 -16.00
N TYR A 168 11.30 2.35 -15.75
CA TYR A 168 10.71 3.18 -14.70
C TYR A 168 9.21 3.39 -14.93
N GLU A 169 8.83 3.61 -16.19
CA GLU A 169 7.45 3.84 -16.61
C GLU A 169 6.59 2.62 -16.29
N GLU A 170 7.06 1.41 -16.58
CA GLU A 170 6.32 0.17 -16.28
C GLU A 170 6.05 0.03 -14.77
N ASN A 171 7.02 0.32 -13.92
CA ASN A 171 6.83 0.28 -12.47
C ASN A 171 5.96 1.43 -11.94
N ARG A 172 6.07 2.63 -12.52
CA ARG A 172 5.32 3.81 -12.09
C ARG A 172 3.82 3.69 -12.41
N MET A 173 3.48 3.07 -13.54
CA MET A 173 2.09 2.90 -13.98
C MET A 173 1.17 2.33 -12.90
N MET A 174 1.65 1.40 -12.08
CA MET A 174 0.84 0.79 -11.01
C MET A 174 0.38 1.82 -9.97
N MET A 175 1.26 2.76 -9.60
CA MET A 175 0.90 3.84 -8.69
C MET A 175 0.04 4.90 -9.39
N ASP A 176 0.31 5.17 -10.66
CA ASP A 176 -0.44 6.15 -11.45
C ASP A 176 -1.91 5.74 -11.59
N GLU A 177 -2.15 4.47 -11.92
CA GLU A 177 -3.49 3.91 -12.03
C GLU A 177 -4.27 4.04 -10.71
N GLU A 178 -3.65 3.65 -9.58
CA GLU A 178 -4.29 3.74 -8.27
C GLU A 178 -4.61 5.20 -7.90
N LEU A 179 -3.69 6.13 -8.17
CA LEU A 179 -3.91 7.56 -7.91
C LEU A 179 -5.06 8.12 -8.75
N MET A 180 -5.13 7.77 -10.03
CA MET A 180 -6.21 8.20 -10.92
C MET A 180 -7.56 7.60 -10.51
N LEU A 181 -7.62 6.31 -10.18
CA LEU A 181 -8.81 5.64 -9.65
C LEU A 181 -9.29 6.31 -8.36
N PHE A 182 -8.39 6.57 -7.43
CA PHE A 182 -8.71 7.25 -6.17
C PHE A 182 -9.35 8.61 -6.38
N LEU A 183 -8.86 9.40 -7.34
CA LEU A 183 -9.37 10.74 -7.62
C LEU A 183 -10.75 10.74 -8.29
N VAL A 184 -10.99 9.79 -9.19
CA VAL A 184 -12.11 9.84 -10.13
C VAL A 184 -13.26 8.93 -9.72
N ASP A 185 -12.96 7.70 -9.38
CA ASP A 185 -13.91 6.58 -9.44
C ASP A 185 -15.13 6.75 -8.51
N SER A 186 -14.94 7.42 -7.37
CA SER A 186 -16.02 7.56 -6.40
C SER A 186 -17.03 8.67 -6.73
N TYR A 187 -16.58 9.77 -7.36
CA TYR A 187 -17.42 10.97 -7.45
C TYR A 187 -17.30 11.79 -8.74
N PHE A 188 -16.29 11.56 -9.58
CA PHE A 188 -15.98 12.42 -10.71
C PHE A 188 -15.96 11.70 -12.07
N ASP A 189 -16.43 10.47 -12.13
CA ASP A 189 -16.45 9.68 -13.37
C ASP A 189 -17.21 10.41 -14.50
N ASP A 190 -18.38 10.98 -14.21
CA ASP A 190 -19.13 11.75 -15.19
C ASP A 190 -18.38 13.02 -15.65
N PHE A 191 -17.75 13.73 -14.72
CA PHE A 191 -16.98 14.94 -15.05
C PHE A 191 -15.80 14.62 -15.99
N VAL A 192 -15.03 13.60 -15.65
CA VAL A 192 -13.89 13.13 -16.46
C VAL A 192 -14.35 12.61 -17.83
N ASN A 193 -15.44 11.87 -17.90
CA ASN A 193 -15.96 11.35 -19.17
C ASN A 193 -16.52 12.43 -20.10
N ASN A 194 -16.92 13.60 -19.57
CA ASN A 194 -17.44 14.74 -20.35
C ASN A 194 -16.35 15.74 -20.74
N ASP A 195 -15.18 15.74 -20.11
CA ASP A 195 -14.03 16.55 -20.56
C ASP A 195 -13.12 15.73 -21.47
N LYS A 196 -12.93 16.20 -22.71
CA LYS A 196 -12.16 15.46 -23.73
C LYS A 196 -10.71 15.17 -23.29
N LEU A 197 -10.05 16.15 -22.67
CA LEU A 197 -8.66 16.02 -22.24
C LEU A 197 -8.52 15.04 -21.07
N LEU A 198 -9.34 15.20 -20.03
CA LEU A 198 -9.33 14.33 -18.86
C LEU A 198 -9.68 12.90 -19.23
N LYS A 199 -10.69 12.70 -20.10
CA LYS A 199 -11.07 11.38 -20.61
C LYS A 199 -9.94 10.70 -21.36
N GLU A 200 -9.23 11.46 -22.22
CA GLU A 200 -8.08 10.94 -22.95
C GLU A 200 -6.96 10.53 -21.99
N MET A 201 -6.61 11.40 -21.03
CA MET A 201 -5.59 11.12 -20.01
C MET A 201 -5.96 9.91 -19.16
N TYR A 202 -7.21 9.82 -18.68
CA TYR A 202 -7.67 8.75 -17.80
C TYR A 202 -7.67 7.36 -18.46
N ARG A 203 -7.78 7.32 -19.80
CA ARG A 203 -7.81 6.06 -20.57
C ARG A 203 -6.45 5.59 -21.05
N LYS A 204 -5.45 6.48 -21.04
CA LYS A 204 -4.08 6.14 -21.49
C LYS A 204 -3.26 5.65 -20.31
N SER A 205 -2.83 4.40 -20.35
CA SER A 205 -1.99 3.77 -19.32
C SER A 205 -0.63 4.44 -19.12
N GLU A 206 -0.14 5.24 -20.07
CA GLU A 206 1.16 5.89 -20.02
C GLU A 206 1.14 7.25 -19.29
N VAL A 207 -0.06 7.76 -18.96
CA VAL A 207 -0.20 9.07 -18.31
C VAL A 207 0.31 9.00 -16.88
N ARG A 208 1.20 9.93 -16.54
CA ARG A 208 1.71 10.07 -15.19
C ARG A 208 0.60 10.55 -14.25
N GLY A 209 0.37 9.82 -13.16
CA GLY A 209 -0.73 10.13 -12.22
C GLY A 209 -0.66 11.52 -11.61
N VAL A 210 0.56 12.05 -11.37
CA VAL A 210 0.75 13.43 -10.88
C VAL A 210 0.34 14.46 -11.93
N ASP A 211 0.60 14.23 -13.22
CA ASP A 211 0.20 15.13 -14.28
C ASP A 211 -1.32 15.10 -14.49
N PHE A 212 -1.93 13.92 -14.35
CA PHE A 212 -3.38 13.80 -14.29
C PHE A 212 -3.97 14.56 -13.10
N LEU A 213 -3.43 14.41 -11.89
CA LEU A 213 -3.87 15.11 -10.69
C LEU A 213 -3.87 16.64 -10.91
N LYS A 214 -2.78 17.19 -11.48
CA LYS A 214 -2.66 18.62 -11.76
C LYS A 214 -3.70 19.11 -12.77
N THR A 215 -3.82 18.38 -13.88
CA THR A 215 -4.80 18.71 -14.94
C THR A 215 -6.22 18.62 -14.42
N PHE A 216 -6.54 17.56 -13.67
CA PHE A 216 -7.84 17.35 -13.06
C PHE A 216 -8.18 18.49 -12.07
N ARG A 217 -7.25 18.84 -11.18
CA ARG A 217 -7.41 19.96 -10.26
C ARG A 217 -7.65 21.29 -10.99
N ASN A 218 -6.86 21.58 -12.03
CA ASN A 218 -7.01 22.82 -12.81
C ASN A 218 -8.38 22.89 -13.48
N LYS A 219 -8.85 21.79 -14.09
CA LYS A 219 -10.17 21.72 -14.71
C LYS A 219 -11.31 21.92 -13.70
N LEU A 220 -11.19 21.33 -12.50
CA LEU A 220 -12.15 21.57 -11.43
C LEU A 220 -12.13 23.04 -10.98
N SER A 221 -10.94 23.64 -10.83
CA SER A 221 -10.76 25.04 -10.42
C SER A 221 -11.35 25.99 -11.47
N GLU A 222 -11.09 25.76 -12.76
CA GLU A 222 -11.70 26.50 -13.88
C GLU A 222 -13.23 26.47 -13.81
N TYR A 223 -13.81 25.27 -13.59
CA TYR A 223 -15.26 25.10 -13.56
C TYR A 223 -15.91 25.81 -12.37
N VAL A 224 -15.28 25.77 -11.18
CA VAL A 224 -15.83 26.43 -9.99
C VAL A 224 -15.43 27.91 -9.86
N GLY A 225 -14.55 28.41 -10.73
CA GLY A 225 -14.11 29.82 -10.77
C GLY A 225 -13.16 30.22 -9.63
N LYS A 226 -12.50 29.26 -8.97
CA LYS A 226 -11.49 29.49 -7.92
C LYS A 226 -10.54 28.32 -7.78
N ASP A 227 -9.35 28.56 -7.28
CA ASP A 227 -8.42 27.50 -6.92
C ASP A 227 -8.98 26.60 -5.82
N ILE A 228 -8.88 25.29 -6.00
CA ILE A 228 -9.29 24.30 -5.02
C ILE A 228 -8.10 23.61 -4.37
N THR A 229 -8.22 23.33 -3.09
CA THR A 229 -7.24 22.53 -2.32
C THR A 229 -7.77 21.16 -1.95
N LYS A 230 -9.10 20.96 -2.04
CA LYS A 230 -9.79 19.69 -1.77
C LYS A 230 -10.90 19.47 -2.77
N LEU A 231 -11.15 18.21 -3.10
CA LEU A 231 -12.21 17.86 -4.07
C LEU A 231 -13.62 18.24 -3.61
N ASN A 232 -13.89 18.29 -2.30
CA ASN A 232 -15.21 18.70 -1.79
C ASN A 232 -15.55 20.19 -2.10
N GLU A 233 -14.59 20.98 -2.53
CA GLU A 233 -14.83 22.38 -2.94
C GLU A 233 -15.53 22.48 -4.29
N ALA A 234 -15.46 21.44 -5.11
CA ALA A 234 -16.18 21.32 -6.38
C ALA A 234 -17.57 20.67 -6.22
N LYS A 235 -18.37 21.12 -5.23
CA LYS A 235 -19.65 20.50 -4.82
C LYS A 235 -20.62 20.25 -5.96
N CYS A 236 -20.72 21.17 -6.93
CA CYS A 236 -21.63 21.09 -8.06
C CYS A 236 -21.32 19.96 -9.04
N LEU A 237 -20.10 19.42 -9.01
CA LEU A 237 -19.62 18.34 -9.87
C LEU A 237 -19.62 16.97 -9.18
N ILE A 238 -19.83 16.95 -7.87
CA ILE A 238 -19.80 15.71 -7.09
C ILE A 238 -21.05 14.87 -7.40
N LYS A 239 -20.85 13.75 -8.09
CA LYS A 239 -21.90 12.78 -8.37
C LYS A 239 -21.39 11.40 -8.00
N LYS A 240 -22.11 10.75 -7.07
CA LYS A 240 -21.72 9.43 -6.59
C LYS A 240 -21.79 8.41 -7.72
N SER A 241 -20.65 7.79 -8.04
CA SER A 241 -20.57 6.77 -9.07
C SER A 241 -21.33 5.49 -8.65
N SER A 242 -21.92 4.80 -9.63
CA SER A 242 -22.52 3.48 -9.41
C SER A 242 -21.46 2.41 -9.05
N ARG A 243 -20.22 2.58 -9.51
CA ARG A 243 -19.08 1.71 -9.18
C ARG A 243 -18.68 1.77 -7.71
N TYR A 244 -18.93 2.90 -7.03
CA TYR A 244 -18.67 3.06 -5.60
C TYR A 244 -19.33 1.96 -4.74
N LYS A 245 -20.42 1.36 -5.18
CA LYS A 245 -21.10 0.25 -4.46
C LYS A 245 -20.31 -1.06 -4.50
N TYR A 246 -19.48 -1.27 -5.53
CA TYR A 246 -18.76 -2.52 -5.72
C TYR A 246 -17.40 -2.53 -5.00
N MET A 247 -16.72 -1.39 -4.89
CA MET A 247 -15.37 -1.34 -4.33
C MET A 247 -15.33 -1.35 -2.79
N ARG A 248 -16.38 -0.95 -2.09
CA ARG A 248 -16.47 -0.96 -0.62
C ARG A 248 -17.23 -2.15 -0.03
N GLY A 249 -17.70 -3.07 -0.84
CA GLY A 249 -18.45 -4.27 -0.40
C GLY A 249 -17.58 -5.51 -0.17
N PHE A 250 -16.26 -5.41 -0.29
CA PHE A 250 -15.32 -6.54 -0.15
C PHE A 250 -14.39 -6.43 1.08
N TYR A 251 -14.69 -5.53 2.05
CA TYR A 251 -13.92 -5.45 3.30
C TYR A 251 -14.86 -5.33 4.50
#